data_ef538aeb68a8d6e4d226dc7a16cde6df
#
_entry.id   ef538aeb68a8d6e4d226dc7a16cde6df
#
_cell.length_a   1.000
_cell.length_b   1.000
_cell.length_c   1.000
_cell.angle_alpha   90.00
_cell.angle_beta   90.00
_cell.angle_gamma   90.00
#
_symmetry.space_group_name_H-M   'P 1'
#
loop_
_entity.id
_entity.type
_entity.pdbx_description
1 polymer ?
#
loop_
_entity_poly.entity_id
_entity_poly.type
_entity_poly.pdbx_seq_one_letter_code
_entity_poly.pdbx_strand_id
1 'polypeptide(L)'
;MLHTFLGEDEDAVRETVRRPMIEYLRSSLSLIRGVAASFPIFRHRSLPPHGADDLLAGLSEEETEALLTHAFERYYQTSGLFGSPERCRAMVERLRAIGVDEIACLIDFGVAPDKVLASLRLLAELKDSCEAASSTDDFSIPALIERHGVTHLQCTPSMATMLLADERTRRALRGLRQLLIGGEAFPSALAAELTALVQGDVLNMYGPTETTIWSSVQRVRPGLGGASVPIGRPIANTQLYILDKHLQPVPVGVPGELWIGGAGVARGYLNRPELTAERFLPDPFVADPAARMYRTGDLARFLPDGTIEFLGRLDHQVKIRGHRIELGEIESRLREQPGIREAVVIAREHTPGDKRLVAYVVAEAGAAPPDVAALRARLAETLPEVMVPAHIVALEALPLTPNNKVDRTALPRPGDAAPTTVAAAPRDGLEAQIAAVWREVLGTPAVGVDDNFFDVGGHSLLAVQVHRRLQAVVGPRLSLTDLFRFPTIRALAGYLSQNGEISSVQDQAAARAQARQQALARRLSVTRG
;
A
#
# COMPACT_ATOMS: atom_id res chain seq x y z
N MET A 1 15.96 17.32 -3.92
CA MET A 1 17.18 16.75 -4.58
C MET A 1 18.34 17.68 -4.31
N LEU A 2 19.50 17.15 -3.87
CA LEU A 2 20.71 17.92 -3.60
C LEU A 2 21.90 17.32 -4.35
N HIS A 3 22.74 18.15 -4.96
CA HIS A 3 24.05 17.69 -5.43
C HIS A 3 24.89 17.29 -4.23
N THR A 4 25.48 16.11 -4.28
CA THR A 4 26.05 15.46 -3.10
C THR A 4 27.47 14.94 -3.39
N PHE A 5 28.42 15.33 -2.54
CA PHE A 5 29.78 14.79 -2.53
C PHE A 5 30.42 15.01 -1.16
N LEU A 6 30.82 13.93 -0.51
CA LEU A 6 31.44 13.94 0.82
C LEU A 6 32.91 13.57 0.74
N GLY A 7 33.71 14.15 1.63
CA GLY A 7 35.12 13.82 1.86
C GLY A 7 35.51 14.20 3.30
N GLU A 8 36.64 13.70 3.76
CA GLU A 8 37.14 13.99 5.12
C GLU A 8 37.65 15.42 5.24
N ASP A 9 38.20 15.98 4.16
CA ASP A 9 38.76 17.32 4.09
C ASP A 9 37.86 18.25 3.26
N GLU A 10 37.35 19.31 3.88
CA GLU A 10 36.40 20.24 3.25
C GLU A 10 37.02 21.04 2.09
N ASP A 11 38.31 21.40 2.18
CA ASP A 11 39.00 22.16 1.12
C ASP A 11 39.24 21.23 -0.09
N ALA A 12 39.63 19.98 0.14
CA ALA A 12 39.75 18.98 -0.90
C ALA A 12 38.42 18.65 -1.59
N VAL A 13 37.33 18.58 -0.82
CA VAL A 13 35.97 18.43 -1.36
C VAL A 13 35.62 19.63 -2.23
N ARG A 14 35.80 20.84 -1.72
CA ARG A 14 35.47 22.08 -2.44
C ARG A 14 36.22 22.17 -3.77
N GLU A 15 37.52 21.89 -3.77
CA GLU A 15 38.33 21.90 -5.00
C GLU A 15 37.90 20.80 -5.99
N THR A 16 37.55 19.62 -5.48
CA THR A 16 37.09 18.50 -6.31
C THR A 16 35.77 18.80 -7.01
N VAL A 17 34.80 19.39 -6.32
CA VAL A 17 33.46 19.66 -6.87
C VAL A 17 33.36 20.98 -7.63
N ARG A 18 34.33 21.91 -7.46
CA ARG A 18 34.28 23.27 -8.00
C ARG A 18 34.10 23.29 -9.51
N ARG A 19 35.03 22.68 -10.24
CA ARG A 19 35.00 22.69 -11.71
C ARG A 19 33.79 21.91 -12.27
N PRO A 20 33.51 20.67 -11.85
CA PRO A 20 32.31 19.96 -12.27
C PRO A 20 31.02 20.74 -12.03
N MET A 21 30.89 21.37 -10.87
CA MET A 21 29.70 22.14 -10.53
C MET A 21 29.56 23.43 -11.35
N ILE A 22 30.67 24.12 -11.63
CA ILE A 22 30.68 25.28 -12.53
C ILE A 22 30.25 24.89 -13.94
N GLU A 23 30.76 23.77 -14.47
CA GLU A 23 30.35 23.23 -15.78
C GLU A 23 28.89 22.83 -15.80
N TYR A 24 28.40 22.19 -14.74
CA TYR A 24 26.98 21.88 -14.56
C TYR A 24 26.11 23.14 -14.53
N LEU A 25 26.49 24.15 -13.74
CA LEU A 25 25.80 25.45 -13.67
C LEU A 25 25.83 26.16 -15.01
N ARG A 26 26.94 26.09 -15.76
CA ARG A 26 27.07 26.68 -17.11
C ARG A 26 26.09 26.01 -18.10
N SER A 27 25.98 24.68 -18.06
CA SER A 27 25.03 23.96 -18.90
C SER A 27 23.56 24.23 -18.53
N SER A 28 23.33 24.65 -17.28
CA SER A 28 22.02 24.95 -16.71
C SER A 28 21.75 26.43 -16.51
N LEU A 29 22.39 27.31 -17.30
CA LEU A 29 22.23 28.77 -17.23
C LEU A 29 20.76 29.21 -17.26
N SER A 30 19.89 28.48 -17.92
CA SER A 30 18.44 28.72 -17.90
C SER A 30 17.83 28.64 -16.49
N LEU A 31 18.38 27.82 -15.58
CA LEU A 31 17.94 27.73 -14.17
C LEU A 31 18.43 28.92 -13.34
N ILE A 32 19.58 29.54 -13.70
CA ILE A 32 20.13 30.71 -13.03
C ILE A 32 19.35 31.98 -13.41
N ARG A 33 18.73 32.01 -14.60
CA ARG A 33 17.95 33.15 -15.11
C ARG A 33 16.84 33.59 -14.14
N GLY A 34 16.12 32.62 -13.52
CA GLY A 34 15.03 32.93 -12.57
C GLY A 34 15.50 33.60 -11.25
N VAL A 35 16.79 33.51 -10.91
CA VAL A 35 17.37 34.08 -9.68
C VAL A 35 18.42 35.18 -9.97
N ALA A 36 18.68 35.51 -11.22
CA ALA A 36 19.71 36.45 -11.62
C ALA A 36 19.57 37.83 -10.92
N ALA A 37 18.33 38.31 -10.76
CA ALA A 37 18.05 39.58 -10.07
C ALA A 37 18.47 39.61 -8.59
N SER A 38 18.71 38.45 -7.95
CA SER A 38 19.15 38.35 -6.55
C SER A 38 20.67 38.45 -6.38
N PHE A 39 21.43 38.40 -7.46
CA PHE A 39 22.89 38.44 -7.40
C PHE A 39 23.40 39.90 -7.23
N PRO A 40 24.43 40.10 -6.40
CA PRO A 40 24.97 41.46 -6.13
C PRO A 40 25.38 42.23 -7.37
N ILE A 41 25.88 41.57 -8.40
CA ILE A 41 26.35 42.19 -9.65
C ILE A 41 25.21 42.87 -10.44
N PHE A 42 23.96 42.48 -10.24
CA PHE A 42 22.78 43.03 -10.91
C PHE A 42 22.02 44.05 -10.06
N ARG A 43 22.37 44.26 -8.78
CA ARG A 43 21.66 45.20 -7.88
C ARG A 43 21.71 46.68 -8.34
N HIS A 44 22.67 47.03 -9.15
CA HIS A 44 22.88 48.42 -9.63
C HIS A 44 22.62 48.60 -11.13
N ARG A 45 22.16 47.56 -11.84
CA ARG A 45 21.75 47.66 -13.24
C ARG A 45 20.23 47.73 -13.32
N SER A 46 19.69 48.74 -14.01
CA SER A 46 18.27 48.81 -14.34
C SER A 46 17.90 47.61 -15.19
N LEU A 47 16.87 46.86 -14.78
CA LEU A 47 16.37 45.70 -15.53
C LEU A 47 15.90 46.19 -16.92
N PRO A 48 16.36 45.57 -18.04
CA PRO A 48 15.87 45.89 -19.37
C PRO A 48 14.39 45.49 -19.51
N PRO A 49 13.64 46.13 -20.44
CA PRO A 49 12.20 45.94 -20.62
C PRO A 49 11.79 44.51 -21.00
N HIS A 50 12.72 43.66 -21.42
CA HIS A 50 12.45 42.27 -21.91
C HIS A 50 12.94 41.16 -21.01
N GLY A 51 13.31 41.42 -19.76
CA GLY A 51 13.55 40.38 -18.74
C GLY A 51 15.00 39.91 -18.61
N ALA A 52 15.20 38.87 -17.79
CA ALA A 52 16.53 38.38 -17.39
C ALA A 52 17.36 37.75 -18.55
N ASP A 53 16.75 37.47 -19.68
CA ASP A 53 17.41 36.85 -20.84
C ASP A 53 18.40 37.80 -21.50
N ASP A 54 18.10 39.10 -21.56
CA ASP A 54 18.96 40.15 -22.13
C ASP A 54 20.15 40.48 -21.20
N LEU A 55 20.01 40.28 -19.88
CA LEU A 55 21.07 40.53 -18.91
C LEU A 55 22.27 39.60 -19.04
N LEU A 56 22.02 38.32 -19.41
CA LEU A 56 23.06 37.31 -19.54
C LEU A 56 23.69 37.28 -20.95
N ALA A 57 22.95 37.70 -21.96
CA ALA A 57 23.45 37.78 -23.34
C ALA A 57 24.52 38.89 -23.57
N GLY A 58 24.59 39.85 -22.65
CA GLY A 58 25.57 40.96 -22.71
C GLY A 58 26.77 40.82 -21.80
N LEU A 59 26.96 39.68 -21.11
CA LEU A 59 28.11 39.43 -20.21
C LEU A 59 29.34 38.99 -21.02
N SER A 60 30.51 39.57 -20.66
CA SER A 60 31.79 39.07 -21.13
C SER A 60 32.06 37.66 -20.55
N GLU A 61 33.03 36.95 -21.12
CA GLU A 61 33.45 35.63 -20.62
C GLU A 61 33.96 35.71 -19.17
N GLU A 62 34.66 36.78 -18.84
CA GLU A 62 35.17 37.07 -17.49
C GLU A 62 34.04 37.37 -16.49
N GLU A 63 33.03 38.15 -16.89
CA GLU A 63 31.83 38.42 -16.06
C GLU A 63 30.99 37.14 -15.86
N THR A 64 30.88 36.28 -16.88
CA THR A 64 30.20 34.99 -16.82
C THR A 64 30.91 34.06 -15.84
N GLU A 65 32.24 33.98 -15.91
CA GLU A 65 33.04 33.12 -14.99
C GLU A 65 32.95 33.61 -13.53
N ALA A 66 32.99 34.95 -13.33
CA ALA A 66 32.79 35.52 -12.01
C ALA A 66 31.39 35.22 -11.45
N LEU A 67 30.35 35.27 -12.28
CA LEU A 67 28.98 34.92 -11.91
C LEU A 67 28.85 33.44 -11.53
N LEU A 68 29.40 32.55 -12.35
CA LEU A 68 29.39 31.10 -12.10
C LEU A 68 30.16 30.72 -10.84
N THR A 69 31.30 31.39 -10.59
CA THR A 69 32.09 31.20 -9.38
C THR A 69 31.27 31.63 -8.14
N HIS A 70 30.61 32.78 -8.20
CA HIS A 70 29.76 33.26 -7.12
C HIS A 70 28.54 32.30 -6.90
N ALA A 71 27.95 31.84 -7.97
CA ALA A 71 26.85 30.87 -7.92
C ALA A 71 27.31 29.55 -7.28
N PHE A 72 28.50 29.04 -7.63
CA PHE A 72 29.11 27.86 -7.01
C PHE A 72 29.29 28.04 -5.50
N GLU A 73 29.89 29.15 -5.06
CA GLU A 73 30.11 29.41 -3.63
C GLU A 73 28.79 29.41 -2.84
N ARG A 74 27.79 30.06 -3.36
CA ARG A 74 26.45 30.07 -2.76
C ARG A 74 25.86 28.65 -2.71
N TYR A 75 25.95 27.92 -3.82
CA TYR A 75 25.43 26.53 -3.92
C TYR A 75 26.13 25.61 -2.94
N TYR A 76 27.47 25.70 -2.86
CA TYR A 76 28.29 24.93 -1.93
C TYR A 76 27.90 25.21 -0.47
N GLN A 77 27.59 26.44 -0.12
CA GLN A 77 27.28 26.82 1.26
C GLN A 77 25.85 26.55 1.67
N THR A 78 24.87 26.64 0.74
CA THR A 78 23.45 26.73 1.11
C THR A 78 22.56 25.65 0.51
N SER A 79 22.96 25.04 -0.62
CA SER A 79 22.04 24.24 -1.45
C SER A 79 22.59 22.89 -1.89
N GLY A 80 23.82 22.55 -1.52
CA GLY A 80 24.45 21.25 -1.79
C GLY A 80 24.74 20.48 -0.52
N LEU A 81 24.82 19.18 -0.62
CA LEU A 81 25.30 18.30 0.43
C LEU A 81 26.79 18.01 0.21
N PHE A 82 27.61 19.04 0.46
CA PHE A 82 29.04 19.04 0.19
C PHE A 82 29.86 19.25 1.45
N GLY A 83 31.00 18.55 1.57
CA GLY A 83 31.97 18.74 2.65
C GLY A 83 32.17 17.51 3.50
N SER A 84 32.60 17.73 4.75
CA SER A 84 32.78 16.67 5.73
C SER A 84 31.46 16.02 6.14
N PRO A 85 31.46 14.77 6.67
CA PRO A 85 30.28 14.14 7.23
C PRO A 85 29.58 14.99 8.30
N GLU A 86 30.33 15.73 9.12
CA GLU A 86 29.78 16.61 10.16
C GLU A 86 29.02 17.79 9.58
N ARG A 87 29.59 18.47 8.58
CA ARG A 87 28.94 19.57 7.86
C ARG A 87 27.68 19.07 7.14
N CYS A 88 27.76 17.92 6.49
CA CYS A 88 26.61 17.31 5.81
C CYS A 88 25.52 16.91 6.80
N ARG A 89 25.86 16.42 7.99
CA ARG A 89 24.91 16.14 9.06
C ARG A 89 24.16 17.40 9.50
N ALA A 90 24.88 18.50 9.74
CA ALA A 90 24.25 19.76 10.10
C ALA A 90 23.29 20.27 9.02
N MET A 91 23.56 20.01 7.73
CA MET A 91 22.63 20.31 6.63
C MET A 91 21.39 19.41 6.70
N VAL A 92 21.54 18.10 6.91
CA VAL A 92 20.43 17.16 7.06
C VAL A 92 19.53 17.56 8.22
N GLU A 93 20.10 17.94 9.37
CA GLU A 93 19.33 18.39 10.54
C GLU A 93 18.55 19.70 10.26
N ARG A 94 19.14 20.66 9.55
CA ARG A 94 18.43 21.87 9.12
C ARG A 94 17.26 21.57 8.20
N LEU A 95 17.45 20.66 7.25
CA LEU A 95 16.38 20.24 6.34
C LEU A 95 15.26 19.50 7.08
N ARG A 96 15.61 18.65 8.04
CA ARG A 96 14.64 17.96 8.92
C ARG A 96 13.83 18.99 9.74
N ALA A 97 14.48 20.01 10.28
CA ALA A 97 13.82 21.04 11.08
C ALA A 97 12.76 21.85 10.29
N ILE A 98 12.87 21.91 8.97
CA ILE A 98 11.89 22.58 8.10
C ILE A 98 10.91 21.59 7.44
N GLY A 99 10.87 20.32 7.89
CA GLY A 99 9.88 19.32 7.46
C GLY A 99 10.26 18.59 6.18
N VAL A 100 11.55 18.45 5.86
CA VAL A 100 12.01 17.59 4.75
C VAL A 100 12.18 16.17 5.26
N ASP A 101 11.43 15.22 4.70
CA ASP A 101 11.42 13.81 5.09
C ASP A 101 12.39 12.96 4.26
N GLU A 102 12.68 13.38 3.03
CA GLU A 102 13.52 12.63 2.09
C GLU A 102 14.50 13.54 1.34
N ILE A 103 15.75 13.11 1.23
CA ILE A 103 16.79 13.80 0.45
C ILE A 103 17.26 12.88 -0.68
N ALA A 104 16.93 13.24 -1.92
CA ALA A 104 17.48 12.60 -3.10
C ALA A 104 18.87 13.15 -3.39
N CYS A 105 19.91 12.32 -3.31
CA CYS A 105 21.30 12.69 -3.52
C CYS A 105 21.67 12.58 -5.00
N LEU A 106 21.96 13.72 -5.66
CA LEU A 106 22.47 13.75 -7.03
C LEU A 106 24.01 13.69 -6.99
N ILE A 107 24.56 12.55 -7.34
CA ILE A 107 26.01 12.25 -7.29
C ILE A 107 26.70 12.34 -8.66
N ASP A 108 25.93 12.38 -9.75
CA ASP A 108 26.42 12.42 -11.12
C ASP A 108 26.27 13.83 -11.70
N PHE A 109 27.27 14.68 -11.44
CA PHE A 109 27.35 16.04 -11.96
C PHE A 109 28.76 16.39 -12.50
N GLY A 110 29.50 15.34 -12.92
CA GLY A 110 30.79 15.51 -13.60
C GLY A 110 32.04 15.29 -12.74
N VAL A 111 31.89 14.82 -11.50
CA VAL A 111 33.02 14.36 -10.66
C VAL A 111 33.51 13.00 -11.18
N ALA A 112 34.83 12.77 -11.14
CA ALA A 112 35.44 11.52 -11.59
C ALA A 112 34.86 10.30 -10.83
N PRO A 113 34.54 9.18 -11.52
CA PRO A 113 33.82 8.03 -10.92
C PRO A 113 34.52 7.40 -9.72
N ASP A 114 35.83 7.34 -9.71
CA ASP A 114 36.64 6.83 -8.59
C ASP A 114 36.46 7.66 -7.32
N LYS A 115 36.41 8.98 -7.45
CA LYS A 115 36.14 9.90 -6.35
C LYS A 115 34.70 9.83 -5.88
N VAL A 116 33.73 9.68 -6.80
CA VAL A 116 32.33 9.48 -6.44
C VAL A 116 32.17 8.19 -5.64
N LEU A 117 32.78 7.08 -6.05
CA LEU A 117 32.72 5.81 -5.33
C LEU A 117 33.31 5.91 -3.91
N ALA A 118 34.41 6.64 -3.74
CA ALA A 118 34.98 6.90 -2.41
C ALA A 118 34.02 7.73 -1.52
N SER A 119 33.37 8.74 -2.10
CA SER A 119 32.37 9.58 -1.42
C SER A 119 31.11 8.79 -0.98
N LEU A 120 30.70 7.78 -1.75
CA LEU A 120 29.53 6.95 -1.41
C LEU A 120 29.67 6.21 -0.08
N ARG A 121 30.89 5.83 0.31
CA ARG A 121 31.13 5.20 1.61
C ARG A 121 30.81 6.17 2.74
N LEU A 122 31.30 7.41 2.66
CA LEU A 122 31.03 8.45 3.66
C LEU A 122 29.55 8.85 3.67
N LEU A 123 28.89 8.83 2.51
CA LEU A 123 27.47 9.09 2.41
C LEU A 123 26.64 7.97 3.08
N ALA A 124 27.05 6.70 2.95
CA ALA A 124 26.42 5.59 3.65
C ALA A 124 26.61 5.70 5.17
N GLU A 125 27.83 6.03 5.64
CA GLU A 125 28.10 6.27 7.06
C GLU A 125 27.29 7.45 7.62
N LEU A 126 27.15 8.53 6.84
CA LEU A 126 26.29 9.67 7.19
C LEU A 126 24.83 9.22 7.32
N LYS A 127 24.31 8.48 6.34
CA LYS A 127 22.95 7.94 6.36
C LYS A 127 22.72 7.11 7.62
N ASP A 128 23.57 6.12 7.88
CA ASP A 128 23.46 5.24 9.05
C ASP A 128 23.51 6.03 10.37
N SER A 129 24.37 7.06 10.44
CA SER A 129 24.45 7.94 11.61
C SER A 129 23.21 8.82 11.80
N CYS A 130 22.57 9.26 10.72
CA CYS A 130 21.33 10.02 10.74
C CYS A 130 20.13 9.11 11.07
N GLU A 131 20.14 7.86 10.62
CA GLU A 131 19.14 6.85 10.96
C GLU A 131 19.28 6.37 12.41
N ALA A 132 20.50 6.19 12.92
CA ALA A 132 20.75 5.88 14.33
C ALA A 132 20.29 7.03 15.27
N ALA A 133 20.43 8.27 14.84
CA ALA A 133 19.88 9.43 15.55
C ALA A 133 18.35 9.51 15.44
N SER A 134 17.76 8.93 14.40
CA SER A 134 16.32 8.83 14.14
C SER A 134 15.71 7.51 14.65
N SER A 135 16.43 6.68 15.40
CA SER A 135 15.86 5.49 16.07
C SER A 135 14.72 5.81 17.05
N THR A 136 14.34 7.07 17.19
CA THR A 136 13.11 7.54 17.83
C THR A 136 11.94 7.74 16.87
N ASP A 137 12.09 7.59 15.55
CA ASP A 137 11.00 7.70 14.58
C ASP A 137 10.24 6.36 14.46
N ASP A 138 9.48 6.10 15.51
CA ASP A 138 8.44 5.09 15.48
C ASP A 138 7.27 5.62 14.63
N PHE A 139 7.12 5.09 13.40
CA PHE A 139 6.00 5.37 12.47
C PHE A 139 4.80 4.46 12.71
N SER A 140 4.75 3.74 13.83
CA SER A 140 3.56 2.98 14.19
C SER A 140 2.36 3.91 14.40
N ILE A 141 1.15 3.40 14.15
CA ILE A 141 -0.09 4.17 14.32
C ILE A 141 -0.18 4.81 15.71
N PRO A 142 0.10 4.13 16.83
CA PRO A 142 0.07 4.76 18.15
C PRO A 142 1.08 5.91 18.28
N ALA A 143 2.29 5.75 17.75
CA ALA A 143 3.29 6.80 17.79
C ALA A 143 2.89 8.03 16.98
N LEU A 144 2.26 7.83 15.80
CA LEU A 144 1.74 8.92 14.98
C LEU A 144 0.57 9.63 15.66
N ILE A 145 -0.34 8.88 16.28
CA ILE A 145 -1.45 9.47 17.06
C ILE A 145 -0.90 10.35 18.20
N GLU A 146 0.05 9.84 18.97
CA GLU A 146 0.67 10.53 20.10
C GLU A 146 1.44 11.78 19.63
N ARG A 147 2.31 11.64 18.61
CA ARG A 147 3.18 12.70 18.07
C ARG A 147 2.40 13.85 17.48
N HIS A 148 1.37 13.56 16.70
CA HIS A 148 0.61 14.56 15.96
C HIS A 148 -0.68 14.99 16.64
N GLY A 149 -1.00 14.45 17.82
CA GLY A 149 -2.23 14.76 18.54
C GLY A 149 -3.48 14.44 17.72
N VAL A 150 -3.47 13.29 17.01
CA VAL A 150 -4.56 12.88 16.13
C VAL A 150 -5.85 12.76 16.91
N THR A 151 -6.89 13.45 16.45
CA THR A 151 -8.21 13.47 17.08
C THR A 151 -9.27 12.65 16.34
N HIS A 152 -9.04 12.37 15.06
CA HIS A 152 -9.96 11.65 14.18
C HIS A 152 -9.20 10.55 13.47
N LEU A 153 -9.70 9.34 13.53
CA LEU A 153 -9.13 8.19 12.81
C LEU A 153 -10.24 7.50 12.03
N GLN A 154 -9.96 7.16 10.77
CA GLN A 154 -10.82 6.31 9.97
C GLN A 154 -10.10 5.01 9.65
N CYS A 155 -10.80 3.87 9.82
CA CYS A 155 -10.28 2.57 9.44
C CYS A 155 -11.43 1.58 9.14
N THR A 156 -11.07 0.39 8.62
CA THR A 156 -12.01 -0.70 8.44
C THR A 156 -12.22 -1.47 9.75
N PRO A 157 -13.33 -2.23 9.90
CA PRO A 157 -13.51 -3.15 11.03
C PRO A 157 -12.33 -4.13 11.20
N SER A 158 -11.82 -4.69 10.11
CA SER A 158 -10.66 -5.58 10.13
C SER A 158 -9.42 -4.89 10.70
N MET A 159 -9.15 -3.64 10.30
CA MET A 159 -8.03 -2.86 10.84
C MET A 159 -8.26 -2.49 12.29
N ALA A 160 -9.46 -2.11 12.68
CA ALA A 160 -9.80 -1.83 14.08
C ALA A 160 -9.55 -3.03 14.99
N THR A 161 -9.93 -4.24 14.56
CA THR A 161 -9.63 -5.49 15.29
C THR A 161 -8.12 -5.66 15.49
N MET A 162 -7.32 -5.36 14.48
CA MET A 162 -5.87 -5.38 14.57
C MET A 162 -5.33 -4.36 15.58
N LEU A 163 -5.82 -3.14 15.51
CA LEU A 163 -5.38 -2.06 16.40
C LEU A 163 -5.67 -2.38 17.86
N LEU A 164 -6.75 -3.11 18.13
CA LEU A 164 -7.12 -3.55 19.48
C LEU A 164 -6.23 -4.68 20.03
N ALA A 165 -5.46 -5.39 19.19
CA ALA A 165 -4.56 -6.45 19.64
C ALA A 165 -3.32 -5.93 20.38
N ASP A 166 -3.01 -4.63 20.26
CA ASP A 166 -1.83 -3.99 20.89
C ASP A 166 -2.24 -3.00 21.97
N GLU A 167 -1.71 -3.17 23.19
CA GLU A 167 -2.10 -2.35 24.34
C GLU A 167 -1.65 -0.88 24.22
N ARG A 168 -0.53 -0.60 23.54
CA ARG A 168 -0.11 0.77 23.27
C ARG A 168 -1.08 1.47 22.32
N THR A 169 -1.51 0.76 21.29
CA THR A 169 -2.51 1.24 20.35
C THR A 169 -3.85 1.46 21.05
N ARG A 170 -4.29 0.53 21.90
CA ARG A 170 -5.50 0.72 22.72
C ARG A 170 -5.45 2.01 23.54
N ARG A 171 -4.31 2.31 24.15
CA ARG A 171 -4.13 3.57 24.91
C ARG A 171 -4.21 4.80 24.02
N ALA A 172 -3.56 4.78 22.86
CA ALA A 172 -3.60 5.89 21.91
C ALA A 172 -5.02 6.15 21.38
N LEU A 173 -5.80 5.10 21.10
CA LEU A 173 -7.19 5.22 20.62
C LEU A 173 -8.13 5.87 21.65
N ARG A 174 -7.86 5.77 22.96
CA ARG A 174 -8.72 6.38 24.01
C ARG A 174 -8.89 7.89 23.81
N GLY A 175 -7.85 8.59 23.36
CA GLY A 175 -7.83 10.04 23.20
C GLY A 175 -8.52 10.55 21.93
N LEU A 176 -9.00 9.69 21.05
CA LEU A 176 -9.69 10.11 19.85
C LEU A 176 -11.02 10.80 20.16
N ARG A 177 -11.30 11.87 19.44
CA ARG A 177 -12.62 12.54 19.47
C ARG A 177 -13.64 11.82 18.60
N GLN A 178 -13.17 11.27 17.47
CA GLN A 178 -14.01 10.47 16.57
C GLN A 178 -13.21 9.30 15.99
N LEU A 179 -13.83 8.12 16.01
CA LEU A 179 -13.36 6.93 15.32
C LEU A 179 -14.42 6.53 14.28
N LEU A 180 -14.04 6.61 12.99
CA LEU A 180 -14.92 6.32 11.86
C LEU A 180 -14.60 4.92 11.34
N ILE A 181 -15.55 4.02 11.39
CA ILE A 181 -15.41 2.62 10.96
C ILE A 181 -16.28 2.40 9.73
N GLY A 182 -15.69 1.89 8.65
CA GLY A 182 -16.46 1.66 7.42
C GLY A 182 -15.74 0.79 6.41
N GLY A 183 -16.40 0.54 5.28
CA GLY A 183 -15.87 -0.29 4.20
C GLY A 183 -16.20 -1.79 4.32
N GLU A 184 -16.62 -2.26 5.48
CA GLU A 184 -17.05 -3.65 5.75
C GLU A 184 -18.25 -3.65 6.71
N ALA A 185 -18.91 -4.80 6.87
CA ALA A 185 -19.92 -4.95 7.92
C ALA A 185 -19.25 -4.79 9.30
N PHE A 186 -19.80 -3.95 10.14
CA PHE A 186 -19.24 -3.63 11.46
C PHE A 186 -19.85 -4.54 12.53
N PRO A 187 -19.14 -5.56 13.05
CA PRO A 187 -19.66 -6.50 14.03
C PRO A 187 -20.04 -5.80 15.35
N SER A 188 -21.19 -6.14 15.91
CA SER A 188 -21.68 -5.51 17.16
C SER A 188 -20.75 -5.75 18.35
N ALA A 189 -20.07 -6.90 18.42
CA ALA A 189 -19.08 -7.18 19.45
C ALA A 189 -17.88 -6.22 19.39
N LEU A 190 -17.33 -5.99 18.18
CA LEU A 190 -16.24 -5.03 17.96
C LEU A 190 -16.70 -3.60 18.26
N ALA A 191 -17.92 -3.26 17.87
CA ALA A 191 -18.51 -1.95 18.14
C ALA A 191 -18.64 -1.67 19.65
N ALA A 192 -19.08 -2.66 20.43
CA ALA A 192 -19.16 -2.56 21.89
C ALA A 192 -17.77 -2.36 22.52
N GLU A 193 -16.75 -3.10 22.07
CA GLU A 193 -15.38 -2.95 22.57
C GLU A 193 -14.81 -1.56 22.24
N LEU A 194 -14.96 -1.09 21.01
CA LEU A 194 -14.47 0.23 20.60
C LEU A 194 -15.20 1.37 21.33
N THR A 195 -16.52 1.24 21.53
CA THR A 195 -17.30 2.26 22.25
C THR A 195 -16.94 2.32 23.74
N ALA A 196 -16.57 1.19 24.35
CA ALA A 196 -16.07 1.16 25.71
C ALA A 196 -14.64 1.74 25.85
N LEU A 197 -13.84 1.68 24.79
CA LEU A 197 -12.44 2.12 24.77
C LEU A 197 -12.29 3.61 24.45
N VAL A 198 -12.94 4.08 23.38
CA VAL A 198 -12.80 5.44 22.82
C VAL A 198 -13.65 6.40 23.62
N GLN A 199 -13.06 7.50 24.11
CA GLN A 199 -13.79 8.53 24.88
C GLN A 199 -14.72 9.38 24.00
N GLY A 200 -14.42 9.49 22.72
CA GLY A 200 -15.23 10.23 21.75
C GLY A 200 -16.27 9.36 21.05
N ASP A 201 -16.72 9.81 19.90
CA ASP A 201 -17.74 9.13 19.12
C ASP A 201 -17.16 8.01 18.25
N VAL A 202 -17.84 6.86 18.25
CA VAL A 202 -17.60 5.79 17.28
C VAL A 202 -18.74 5.84 16.25
N LEU A 203 -18.38 5.98 14.98
CA LEU A 203 -19.31 6.12 13.86
C LEU A 203 -19.16 4.95 12.90
N ASN A 204 -20.27 4.31 12.52
CA ASN A 204 -20.30 3.39 11.40
C ASN A 204 -20.59 4.16 10.11
N MET A 205 -19.71 4.05 9.13
CA MET A 205 -19.79 4.76 7.85
C MET A 205 -20.07 3.76 6.73
N TYR A 206 -21.05 4.07 5.88
CA TYR A 206 -21.36 3.25 4.72
C TYR A 206 -21.46 4.11 3.46
N GLY A 207 -20.96 3.59 2.36
CA GLY A 207 -21.12 4.13 1.01
C GLY A 207 -20.25 3.41 0.00
N PRO A 208 -20.71 3.30 -1.26
CA PRO A 208 -19.92 2.83 -2.38
C PRO A 208 -19.13 4.00 -3.03
N THR A 209 -18.09 3.68 -3.75
CA THR A 209 -17.26 4.64 -4.52
C THR A 209 -18.14 5.46 -5.49
N GLU A 210 -19.14 4.84 -6.06
CA GLU A 210 -20.08 5.41 -7.04
C GLU A 210 -20.96 6.53 -6.47
N THR A 211 -20.96 6.70 -5.15
CA THR A 211 -21.69 7.79 -4.46
C THR A 211 -20.78 8.63 -3.56
N THR A 212 -19.48 8.71 -3.96
CA THR A 212 -18.46 9.57 -3.34
C THR A 212 -18.18 9.18 -1.89
N ILE A 213 -17.77 7.93 -1.70
CA ILE A 213 -17.21 7.30 -0.50
C ILE A 213 -18.25 7.06 0.61
N TRP A 214 -18.89 8.09 1.16
CA TRP A 214 -19.82 7.95 2.27
C TRP A 214 -21.20 8.45 1.91
N SER A 215 -22.21 7.65 2.22
CA SER A 215 -23.60 7.95 1.92
C SER A 215 -24.50 7.89 3.15
N SER A 216 -24.10 7.15 4.19
CA SER A 216 -24.80 7.13 5.46
C SER A 216 -23.85 7.00 6.65
N VAL A 217 -24.36 7.36 7.82
CA VAL A 217 -23.66 7.32 9.09
C VAL A 217 -24.56 6.84 10.22
N GLN A 218 -24.01 5.98 11.09
CA GLN A 218 -24.62 5.56 12.34
C GLN A 218 -23.69 5.88 13.49
N ARG A 219 -24.11 6.70 14.44
CA ARG A 219 -23.42 6.82 15.72
C ARG A 219 -23.66 5.55 16.54
N VAL A 220 -22.59 4.88 16.90
CA VAL A 220 -22.65 3.66 17.71
C VAL A 220 -22.99 4.03 19.15
N ARG A 221 -23.99 3.33 19.71
CA ARG A 221 -24.39 3.47 21.11
C ARG A 221 -24.34 2.10 21.79
N PRO A 222 -24.08 2.05 23.11
CA PRO A 222 -24.20 0.80 23.84
C PRO A 222 -25.62 0.22 23.70
N GLY A 223 -25.71 -1.11 23.55
CA GLY A 223 -27.00 -1.81 23.47
C GLY A 223 -27.62 -1.84 22.06
N LEU A 224 -26.94 -1.46 21.01
CA LEU A 224 -27.36 -1.75 19.65
C LEU A 224 -27.40 -3.27 19.46
N GLY A 225 -28.61 -3.82 19.29
CA GLY A 225 -28.85 -5.23 19.03
C GLY A 225 -28.46 -5.63 17.60
N GLY A 226 -28.36 -6.97 17.36
CA GLY A 226 -28.09 -7.52 16.03
C GLY A 226 -26.66 -8.03 15.87
N ALA A 227 -26.38 -8.70 14.76
CA ALA A 227 -25.05 -9.26 14.44
C ALA A 227 -24.07 -8.15 14.01
N SER A 228 -24.56 -7.08 13.38
CA SER A 228 -23.79 -5.94 12.94
C SER A 228 -24.50 -4.62 13.25
N VAL A 229 -23.72 -3.56 13.34
CA VAL A 229 -24.21 -2.18 13.51
C VAL A 229 -24.96 -1.76 12.25
N PRO A 230 -26.18 -1.16 12.35
CA PRO A 230 -26.86 -0.57 11.21
C PRO A 230 -25.98 0.44 10.47
N ILE A 231 -26.23 0.63 9.18
CA ILE A 231 -25.53 1.65 8.38
C ILE A 231 -26.08 3.06 8.60
N GLY A 232 -27.15 3.19 9.38
CA GLY A 232 -27.65 4.43 9.90
C GLY A 232 -28.55 5.19 8.95
N ARG A 233 -28.34 6.50 8.85
CA ARG A 233 -29.15 7.46 8.09
C ARG A 233 -28.31 8.16 7.04
N PRO A 234 -28.94 8.71 5.97
CA PRO A 234 -28.20 9.43 4.94
C PRO A 234 -27.47 10.64 5.51
N ILE A 235 -26.31 10.94 4.95
CA ILE A 235 -25.61 12.21 5.19
C ILE A 235 -26.31 13.35 4.44
N ALA A 236 -25.84 14.59 4.63
CA ALA A 236 -26.41 15.76 3.94
C ALA A 236 -26.37 15.57 2.40
N ASN A 237 -27.42 16.07 1.74
CA ASN A 237 -27.58 16.04 0.27
C ASN A 237 -27.55 14.62 -0.33
N THR A 238 -27.93 13.61 0.44
CA THR A 238 -27.99 12.21 0.04
C THR A 238 -29.37 11.65 0.35
N GLN A 239 -29.92 10.88 -0.58
CA GLN A 239 -31.17 10.15 -0.42
C GLN A 239 -30.87 8.64 -0.45
N LEU A 240 -31.53 7.90 0.44
CA LEU A 240 -31.44 6.44 0.49
C LEU A 240 -32.83 5.86 0.30
N TYR A 241 -32.97 4.98 -0.68
CA TYR A 241 -34.23 4.30 -0.98
C TYR A 241 -34.03 2.80 -0.81
N ILE A 242 -35.03 2.11 -0.29
CA ILE A 242 -35.09 0.65 -0.28
C ILE A 242 -36.24 0.26 -1.18
N LEU A 243 -35.91 -0.35 -2.33
CA LEU A 243 -36.85 -0.57 -3.41
C LEU A 243 -37.01 -2.07 -3.71
N ASP A 244 -38.19 -2.42 -4.20
CA ASP A 244 -38.47 -3.74 -4.77
C ASP A 244 -37.97 -3.86 -6.22
N LYS A 245 -38.25 -5.02 -6.87
CA LYS A 245 -37.87 -5.27 -8.27
C LYS A 245 -38.58 -4.37 -9.28
N HIS A 246 -39.64 -3.68 -8.88
CA HIS A 246 -40.42 -2.74 -9.69
C HIS A 246 -40.06 -1.28 -9.39
N LEU A 247 -38.97 -1.05 -8.67
CA LEU A 247 -38.52 0.28 -8.20
C LEU A 247 -39.54 1.00 -7.33
N GLN A 248 -40.37 0.25 -6.56
CA GLN A 248 -41.31 0.82 -5.59
C GLN A 248 -40.72 0.71 -4.20
N PRO A 249 -40.91 1.77 -3.35
CA PRO A 249 -40.47 1.74 -1.95
C PRO A 249 -41.15 0.60 -1.18
N VAL A 250 -40.34 -0.16 -0.43
CA VAL A 250 -40.85 -1.22 0.44
C VAL A 250 -41.24 -0.69 1.82
N PRO A 251 -42.20 -1.32 2.53
CA PRO A 251 -42.54 -0.95 3.89
C PRO A 251 -41.39 -1.12 4.87
N VAL A 252 -41.45 -0.40 6.01
CA VAL A 252 -40.49 -0.56 7.12
C VAL A 252 -40.42 -2.03 7.57
N GLY A 253 -39.21 -2.55 7.76
CA GLY A 253 -38.93 -3.92 8.13
C GLY A 253 -38.86 -4.91 6.95
N VAL A 254 -39.36 -4.52 5.78
CA VAL A 254 -39.29 -5.39 4.58
C VAL A 254 -37.96 -5.20 3.86
N PRO A 255 -37.24 -6.28 3.54
CA PRO A 255 -36.01 -6.22 2.76
C PRO A 255 -36.26 -5.76 1.32
N GLY A 256 -35.37 -4.93 0.79
CA GLY A 256 -35.32 -4.50 -0.60
C GLY A 256 -33.90 -4.14 -1.02
N GLU A 257 -33.71 -3.80 -2.27
CA GLU A 257 -32.44 -3.32 -2.78
C GLU A 257 -32.20 -1.87 -2.36
N LEU A 258 -31.02 -1.56 -1.83
CA LEU A 258 -30.64 -0.21 -1.46
C LEU A 258 -30.22 0.58 -2.70
N TRP A 259 -30.80 1.78 -2.84
CA TRP A 259 -30.49 2.74 -3.89
C TRP A 259 -30.08 4.07 -3.26
N ILE A 260 -29.18 4.78 -3.91
CA ILE A 260 -28.60 6.02 -3.39
C ILE A 260 -28.74 7.14 -4.41
N GLY A 261 -29.44 8.21 -4.04
CA GLY A 261 -29.58 9.45 -4.80
C GLY A 261 -28.81 10.60 -4.17
N GLY A 262 -28.80 11.74 -4.84
CA GLY A 262 -28.28 12.99 -4.33
C GLY A 262 -26.97 13.46 -4.94
N ALA A 263 -26.40 14.50 -4.34
CA ALA A 263 -25.25 15.22 -4.88
C ALA A 263 -23.95 14.39 -4.98
N GLY A 264 -23.86 13.31 -4.19
CA GLY A 264 -22.71 12.40 -4.18
C GLY A 264 -22.69 11.40 -5.34
N VAL A 265 -23.78 11.25 -6.11
CA VAL A 265 -23.86 10.27 -7.21
C VAL A 265 -22.88 10.64 -8.33
N ALA A 266 -21.97 9.72 -8.67
CA ALA A 266 -20.95 9.91 -9.70
C ALA A 266 -21.57 9.99 -11.11
N ARG A 267 -20.81 10.50 -12.07
CA ARG A 267 -21.25 10.61 -13.47
C ARG A 267 -21.48 9.25 -14.14
N GLY A 268 -20.76 8.22 -13.69
CA GLY A 268 -20.82 6.87 -14.23
C GLY A 268 -19.43 6.23 -14.29
N TYR A 269 -19.31 5.12 -14.99
CA TYR A 269 -18.06 4.39 -15.20
C TYR A 269 -17.38 4.87 -16.49
N LEU A 270 -16.09 5.21 -16.39
CA LEU A 270 -15.29 5.70 -17.51
C LEU A 270 -15.25 4.66 -18.66
N ASN A 271 -15.57 5.11 -19.88
CA ASN A 271 -15.61 4.28 -21.10
C ASN A 271 -16.51 3.02 -21.01
N ARG A 272 -17.53 3.04 -20.12
CA ARG A 272 -18.47 1.94 -19.94
C ARG A 272 -19.93 2.47 -19.94
N PRO A 273 -20.43 2.98 -21.08
CA PRO A 273 -21.74 3.61 -21.15
C PRO A 273 -22.90 2.63 -20.83
N GLU A 274 -22.79 1.38 -21.26
CA GLU A 274 -23.82 0.36 -21.01
C GLU A 274 -23.94 0.04 -19.52
N LEU A 275 -22.81 -0.22 -18.85
CA LEU A 275 -22.78 -0.46 -17.41
C LEU A 275 -23.24 0.77 -16.62
N THR A 276 -22.91 1.97 -17.12
CA THR A 276 -23.38 3.23 -16.53
C THR A 276 -24.91 3.32 -16.61
N ALA A 277 -25.49 3.03 -17.77
CA ALA A 277 -26.94 3.05 -17.94
C ALA A 277 -27.66 1.99 -17.09
N GLU A 278 -27.02 0.84 -16.84
CA GLU A 278 -27.58 -0.22 -15.98
C GLU A 278 -27.60 0.18 -14.50
N ARG A 279 -26.56 0.89 -14.03
CA ARG A 279 -26.33 1.15 -12.60
C ARG A 279 -26.74 2.54 -12.13
N PHE A 280 -26.79 3.53 -13.02
CA PHE A 280 -27.13 4.91 -12.71
C PHE A 280 -28.43 5.30 -13.45
N LEU A 281 -29.56 5.14 -12.76
CA LEU A 281 -30.89 5.37 -13.33
C LEU A 281 -31.38 6.78 -12.97
N PRO A 282 -32.36 7.32 -13.71
CA PRO A 282 -33.08 8.52 -13.28
C PRO A 282 -33.68 8.32 -11.89
N ASP A 283 -33.65 9.36 -11.06
CA ASP A 283 -34.27 9.33 -9.73
C ASP A 283 -35.72 9.81 -9.81
N PRO A 284 -36.73 8.92 -9.71
CA PRO A 284 -38.15 9.28 -9.83
C PRO A 284 -38.71 9.94 -8.58
N PHE A 285 -37.96 10.01 -7.47
CA PHE A 285 -38.45 10.50 -6.17
C PHE A 285 -38.14 11.97 -5.93
N VAL A 286 -37.40 12.61 -6.87
CA VAL A 286 -37.08 14.05 -6.80
C VAL A 286 -37.59 14.78 -8.05
N ALA A 287 -37.89 16.07 -7.90
CA ALA A 287 -38.47 16.86 -8.99
C ALA A 287 -37.46 17.23 -10.10
N ASP A 288 -36.13 17.10 -9.86
CA ASP A 288 -35.10 17.42 -10.84
C ASP A 288 -34.99 16.28 -11.87
N PRO A 289 -35.34 16.52 -13.16
CA PRO A 289 -35.24 15.49 -14.21
C PRO A 289 -33.80 15.04 -14.52
N ALA A 290 -32.79 15.80 -14.09
CA ALA A 290 -31.39 15.44 -14.23
C ALA A 290 -30.87 14.58 -13.07
N ALA A 291 -31.64 14.45 -12.00
CA ALA A 291 -31.26 13.67 -10.83
C ALA A 291 -31.17 12.18 -11.16
N ARG A 292 -30.16 11.56 -10.59
CA ARG A 292 -29.92 10.12 -10.77
C ARG A 292 -29.73 9.43 -9.44
N MET A 293 -30.06 8.16 -9.41
CA MET A 293 -29.81 7.26 -8.30
C MET A 293 -28.91 6.08 -8.74
N TYR A 294 -28.07 5.64 -7.85
CA TYR A 294 -27.15 4.52 -8.04
C TYR A 294 -27.71 3.23 -7.46
N ARG A 295 -27.70 2.19 -8.26
CA ARG A 295 -28.08 0.82 -7.90
C ARG A 295 -26.94 0.13 -7.19
N THR A 296 -27.03 -0.07 -5.85
CA THR A 296 -25.89 -0.59 -5.07
C THR A 296 -25.70 -2.10 -5.19
N GLY A 297 -26.76 -2.87 -5.41
CA GLY A 297 -26.78 -4.33 -5.29
C GLY A 297 -26.74 -4.81 -3.83
N ASP A 298 -26.88 -3.92 -2.87
CA ASP A 298 -26.95 -4.23 -1.44
C ASP A 298 -28.40 -4.47 -1.01
N LEU A 299 -28.63 -5.52 -0.21
CA LEU A 299 -29.91 -5.81 0.41
C LEU A 299 -29.97 -5.11 1.77
N ALA A 300 -31.03 -4.38 2.02
CA ALA A 300 -31.20 -3.61 3.25
C ALA A 300 -32.68 -3.52 3.66
N ARG A 301 -32.94 -3.05 4.87
CA ARG A 301 -34.30 -2.70 5.33
C ARG A 301 -34.27 -1.49 6.25
N PHE A 302 -35.34 -0.71 6.25
CA PHE A 302 -35.55 0.31 7.28
C PHE A 302 -35.96 -0.33 8.61
N LEU A 303 -35.37 0.13 9.68
CA LEU A 303 -35.79 -0.18 11.03
C LEU A 303 -36.89 0.82 11.49
N PRO A 304 -37.68 0.50 12.53
CA PRO A 304 -38.75 1.36 12.99
C PRO A 304 -38.34 2.79 13.38
N ASP A 305 -37.07 2.95 13.80
CA ASP A 305 -36.50 4.25 14.14
C ASP A 305 -35.99 5.03 12.91
N GLY A 306 -36.14 4.47 11.69
CA GLY A 306 -35.70 5.07 10.43
C GLY A 306 -34.23 4.92 10.14
N THR A 307 -33.48 4.13 10.91
CA THR A 307 -32.13 3.69 10.54
C THR A 307 -32.19 2.55 9.52
N ILE A 308 -31.13 2.33 8.80
CA ILE A 308 -31.04 1.27 7.78
C ILE A 308 -30.12 0.16 8.27
N GLU A 309 -30.65 -1.07 8.23
CA GLU A 309 -29.90 -2.28 8.48
C GLU A 309 -29.43 -2.90 7.15
N PHE A 310 -28.14 -3.18 7.06
CA PHE A 310 -27.55 -3.89 5.94
C PHE A 310 -27.71 -5.40 6.13
N LEU A 311 -28.25 -6.08 5.14
CA LEU A 311 -28.57 -7.51 5.20
C LEU A 311 -27.63 -8.38 4.33
N GLY A 312 -26.77 -7.76 3.54
CA GLY A 312 -25.84 -8.46 2.64
C GLY A 312 -25.89 -7.95 1.22
N ARG A 313 -25.37 -8.75 0.29
CA ARG A 313 -25.34 -8.45 -1.14
C ARG A 313 -26.34 -9.32 -1.90
N LEU A 314 -26.95 -8.76 -2.93
CA LEU A 314 -27.79 -9.47 -3.89
C LEU A 314 -26.95 -10.26 -4.91
N ASP A 315 -25.72 -9.81 -5.15
CA ASP A 315 -24.72 -10.45 -6.00
C ASP A 315 -23.66 -11.19 -5.15
N HIS A 316 -22.66 -11.76 -5.82
CA HIS A 316 -21.58 -12.50 -5.17
C HIS A 316 -20.36 -11.64 -4.80
N GLN A 317 -20.45 -10.32 -4.97
CA GLN A 317 -19.39 -9.41 -4.61
C GLN A 317 -19.14 -9.43 -3.09
N VAL A 318 -17.89 -9.38 -2.70
CA VAL A 318 -17.48 -9.43 -1.29
C VAL A 318 -16.62 -8.24 -0.93
N LYS A 319 -16.63 -7.88 0.35
CA LYS A 319 -15.69 -6.90 0.92
C LYS A 319 -14.74 -7.65 1.86
N ILE A 320 -13.43 -7.57 1.57
CA ILE A 320 -12.36 -8.19 2.36
C ILE A 320 -11.30 -7.14 2.63
N ARG A 321 -11.06 -6.83 3.90
CA ARG A 321 -10.09 -5.80 4.34
C ARG A 321 -10.31 -4.44 3.66
N GLY A 322 -11.57 -4.08 3.47
CA GLY A 322 -11.97 -2.84 2.79
C GLY A 322 -11.95 -2.87 1.27
N HIS A 323 -11.40 -3.92 0.67
CA HIS A 323 -11.38 -4.09 -0.79
C HIS A 323 -12.68 -4.71 -1.29
N ARG A 324 -13.26 -4.09 -2.33
CA ARG A 324 -14.44 -4.59 -3.02
C ARG A 324 -13.98 -5.55 -4.11
N ILE A 325 -14.34 -6.82 -4.00
CA ILE A 325 -13.85 -7.90 -4.85
C ILE A 325 -15.00 -8.56 -5.61
N GLU A 326 -14.88 -8.58 -6.92
CA GLU A 326 -15.75 -9.30 -7.85
C GLU A 326 -15.28 -10.76 -7.94
N LEU A 327 -15.98 -11.69 -7.29
CA LEU A 327 -15.60 -13.11 -7.34
C LEU A 327 -15.64 -13.66 -8.77
N GLY A 328 -16.57 -13.18 -9.61
CA GLY A 328 -16.70 -13.57 -11.00
C GLY A 328 -15.48 -13.22 -11.87
N GLU A 329 -14.75 -12.16 -11.55
CA GLU A 329 -13.50 -11.82 -12.24
C GLU A 329 -12.42 -12.87 -11.96
N ILE A 330 -12.26 -13.27 -10.70
CA ILE A 330 -11.32 -14.33 -10.31
C ILE A 330 -11.71 -15.67 -10.94
N GLU A 331 -13.00 -16.01 -10.92
CA GLU A 331 -13.54 -17.22 -11.56
C GLU A 331 -13.25 -17.23 -13.07
N SER A 332 -13.37 -16.07 -13.74
CA SER A 332 -13.04 -15.94 -15.17
C SER A 332 -11.56 -16.17 -15.43
N ARG A 333 -10.68 -15.53 -14.65
CA ARG A 333 -9.23 -15.69 -14.78
C ARG A 333 -8.76 -17.12 -14.50
N LEU A 334 -9.41 -17.82 -13.57
CA LEU A 334 -9.13 -19.24 -13.32
C LEU A 334 -9.54 -20.12 -14.50
N ARG A 335 -10.72 -19.87 -15.11
CA ARG A 335 -11.19 -20.62 -16.29
C ARG A 335 -10.36 -20.38 -17.55
N GLU A 336 -9.68 -19.25 -17.65
CA GLU A 336 -8.72 -18.96 -18.72
C GLU A 336 -7.41 -19.78 -18.61
N GLN A 337 -7.17 -20.42 -17.44
CA GLN A 337 -5.95 -21.22 -17.24
C GLN A 337 -6.05 -22.58 -17.93
N PRO A 338 -4.97 -23.03 -18.61
CA PRO A 338 -4.96 -24.34 -19.27
C PRO A 338 -5.30 -25.47 -18.31
N GLY A 339 -6.19 -26.38 -18.74
CA GLY A 339 -6.58 -27.54 -17.98
C GLY A 339 -7.67 -27.30 -16.90
N ILE A 340 -8.22 -26.08 -16.79
CA ILE A 340 -9.33 -25.76 -15.88
C ILE A 340 -10.64 -25.68 -16.67
N ARG A 341 -11.58 -26.57 -16.33
CA ARG A 341 -12.92 -26.61 -16.91
C ARG A 341 -13.88 -25.67 -16.18
N GLU A 342 -13.88 -25.73 -14.85
CA GLU A 342 -14.79 -24.95 -14.01
C GLU A 342 -14.05 -24.34 -12.83
N ALA A 343 -14.48 -23.17 -12.41
CA ALA A 343 -13.95 -22.49 -11.24
C ALA A 343 -15.06 -21.75 -10.50
N VAL A 344 -15.06 -21.85 -9.18
CA VAL A 344 -15.94 -21.10 -8.28
C VAL A 344 -15.09 -20.53 -7.15
N VAL A 345 -15.34 -19.26 -6.83
CA VAL A 345 -14.66 -18.58 -5.73
C VAL A 345 -15.68 -18.14 -4.69
N ILE A 346 -15.35 -18.33 -3.43
CA ILE A 346 -16.16 -17.86 -2.31
C ILE A 346 -15.28 -17.15 -1.28
N ALA A 347 -15.87 -16.23 -0.52
CA ALA A 347 -15.26 -15.71 0.70
C ALA A 347 -15.69 -16.59 1.88
N ARG A 348 -14.72 -17.15 2.59
CA ARG A 348 -14.96 -17.88 3.84
C ARG A 348 -14.37 -17.17 5.03
N GLU A 349 -15.09 -17.19 6.13
CA GLU A 349 -14.59 -16.73 7.41
C GLU A 349 -13.88 -17.92 8.10
N HIS A 350 -12.57 -17.74 8.32
CA HIS A 350 -11.74 -18.76 8.97
C HIS A 350 -11.81 -18.63 10.50
N THR A 351 -11.64 -17.42 10.98
CA THR A 351 -11.91 -17.01 12.36
C THR A 351 -12.81 -15.78 12.33
N PRO A 352 -13.56 -15.47 13.38
CA PRO A 352 -14.41 -14.27 13.40
C PRO A 352 -13.67 -13.02 12.96
N GLY A 353 -14.15 -12.38 11.90
CA GLY A 353 -13.54 -11.19 11.28
C GLY A 353 -12.45 -11.46 10.24
N ASP A 354 -11.96 -12.68 10.07
CA ASP A 354 -10.95 -13.03 9.06
C ASP A 354 -11.58 -13.74 7.86
N LYS A 355 -12.08 -12.96 6.91
CA LYS A 355 -12.60 -13.44 5.63
C LYS A 355 -11.47 -13.64 4.63
N ARG A 356 -11.46 -14.79 3.96
CA ARG A 356 -10.47 -15.16 2.93
C ARG A 356 -11.14 -15.68 1.67
N LEU A 357 -10.50 -15.43 0.53
CA LEU A 357 -10.91 -16.02 -0.74
C LEU A 357 -10.46 -17.48 -0.81
N VAL A 358 -11.39 -18.36 -1.19
CA VAL A 358 -11.14 -19.76 -1.48
C VAL A 358 -11.66 -20.05 -2.87
N ALA A 359 -10.78 -20.52 -3.75
CA ALA A 359 -11.14 -20.97 -5.08
C ALA A 359 -11.31 -22.49 -5.10
N TYR A 360 -12.29 -22.98 -5.83
CA TYR A 360 -12.53 -24.37 -6.14
C TYR A 360 -12.44 -24.55 -7.64
N VAL A 361 -11.58 -25.44 -8.09
CA VAL A 361 -11.32 -25.67 -9.51
C VAL A 361 -11.57 -27.12 -9.89
N VAL A 362 -12.14 -27.34 -11.07
CA VAL A 362 -12.34 -28.65 -11.67
C VAL A 362 -11.51 -28.74 -12.93
N ALA A 363 -10.68 -29.77 -13.03
CA ALA A 363 -9.84 -30.01 -14.19
C ALA A 363 -10.66 -30.41 -15.43
N GLU A 364 -10.10 -30.21 -16.61
CA GLU A 364 -10.61 -30.79 -17.84
C GLU A 364 -10.54 -32.31 -17.79
N ALA A 365 -11.46 -32.98 -18.50
CA ALA A 365 -11.49 -34.44 -18.54
C ALA A 365 -10.19 -35.03 -19.12
N GLY A 366 -9.52 -35.89 -18.34
CA GLY A 366 -8.24 -36.48 -18.72
C GLY A 366 -7.01 -35.62 -18.49
N ALA A 367 -7.16 -34.40 -17.99
CA ALA A 367 -6.04 -33.58 -17.57
C ALA A 367 -5.47 -34.02 -16.21
N ALA A 368 -4.18 -33.79 -15.99
CA ALA A 368 -3.56 -33.95 -14.69
C ALA A 368 -4.18 -32.96 -13.66
N PRO A 369 -4.18 -33.30 -12.36
CA PRO A 369 -4.61 -32.38 -11.32
C PRO A 369 -3.87 -31.04 -11.45
N PRO A 370 -4.57 -29.89 -11.30
CA PRO A 370 -3.94 -28.59 -11.48
C PRO A 370 -2.85 -28.35 -10.43
N ASP A 371 -1.71 -27.84 -10.88
CA ASP A 371 -0.66 -27.36 -9.99
C ASP A 371 -1.11 -26.03 -9.35
N VAL A 372 -1.52 -26.12 -8.09
CA VAL A 372 -2.04 -24.99 -7.30
C VAL A 372 -1.03 -23.85 -7.18
N ALA A 373 0.28 -24.16 -7.03
CA ALA A 373 1.32 -23.15 -6.90
C ALA A 373 1.50 -22.38 -8.22
N ALA A 374 1.53 -23.10 -9.35
CA ALA A 374 1.60 -22.50 -10.67
C ALA A 374 0.34 -21.67 -11.01
N LEU A 375 -0.86 -22.14 -10.65
CA LEU A 375 -2.10 -21.38 -10.80
C LEU A 375 -2.06 -20.06 -10.02
N ARG A 376 -1.64 -20.12 -8.76
CA ARG A 376 -1.54 -18.91 -7.94
C ARG A 376 -0.52 -17.92 -8.50
N ALA A 377 0.65 -18.37 -8.94
CA ALA A 377 1.66 -17.51 -9.55
C ALA A 377 1.12 -16.77 -10.78
N ARG A 378 0.40 -17.47 -11.67
CA ARG A 378 -0.23 -16.86 -12.85
C ARG A 378 -1.35 -15.88 -12.51
N LEU A 379 -2.16 -16.17 -11.50
CA LEU A 379 -3.17 -15.21 -11.02
C LEU A 379 -2.51 -13.95 -10.47
N ALA A 380 -1.40 -14.07 -9.75
CA ALA A 380 -0.66 -12.93 -9.20
C ALA A 380 -0.02 -12.03 -10.28
N GLU A 381 0.20 -12.55 -11.50
CA GLU A 381 0.68 -11.74 -12.63
C GLU A 381 -0.42 -10.82 -13.21
N THR A 382 -1.70 -11.18 -13.04
CA THR A 382 -2.83 -10.53 -13.71
C THR A 382 -3.85 -9.88 -12.77
N LEU A 383 -3.88 -10.30 -11.51
CA LEU A 383 -4.81 -9.81 -10.49
C LEU A 383 -4.06 -9.07 -9.37
N PRO A 384 -4.68 -8.04 -8.77
CA PRO A 384 -4.20 -7.47 -7.52
C PRO A 384 -4.06 -8.54 -6.43
N GLU A 385 -3.06 -8.41 -5.56
CA GLU A 385 -2.77 -9.37 -4.49
C GLU A 385 -4.00 -9.72 -3.64
N VAL A 386 -4.86 -8.75 -3.34
CA VAL A 386 -6.08 -8.93 -2.55
C VAL A 386 -7.13 -9.81 -3.23
N MET A 387 -7.03 -10.01 -4.55
CA MET A 387 -7.90 -10.86 -5.36
C MET A 387 -7.33 -12.27 -5.58
N VAL A 388 -6.07 -12.51 -5.22
CA VAL A 388 -5.47 -13.85 -5.33
C VAL A 388 -6.02 -14.72 -4.20
N PRO A 389 -6.68 -15.88 -4.51
CA PRO A 389 -7.25 -16.74 -3.49
C PRO A 389 -6.20 -17.27 -2.50
N ALA A 390 -6.50 -17.19 -1.20
CA ALA A 390 -5.65 -17.75 -0.16
C ALA A 390 -5.51 -19.26 -0.28
N HIS A 391 -6.57 -19.93 -0.74
CA HIS A 391 -6.59 -21.37 -0.98
C HIS A 391 -7.19 -21.67 -2.35
N ILE A 392 -6.60 -22.63 -3.06
CA ILE A 392 -7.14 -23.22 -4.29
C ILE A 392 -7.32 -24.71 -4.03
N VAL A 393 -8.55 -25.18 -4.11
CA VAL A 393 -8.94 -26.58 -3.84
C VAL A 393 -9.34 -27.23 -5.16
N ALA A 394 -8.66 -28.29 -5.56
CA ALA A 394 -9.05 -29.11 -6.71
C ALA A 394 -10.18 -30.07 -6.33
N LEU A 395 -11.23 -30.13 -7.13
CA LEU A 395 -12.38 -31.02 -6.96
C LEU A 395 -12.56 -31.84 -8.23
N GLU A 396 -13.14 -33.04 -8.08
CA GLU A 396 -13.57 -33.87 -9.23
C GLU A 396 -14.78 -33.23 -9.93
N ALA A 397 -15.70 -32.66 -9.15
CA ALA A 397 -16.86 -31.93 -9.63
C ALA A 397 -17.33 -30.89 -8.61
N LEU A 398 -17.96 -29.84 -9.07
CA LEU A 398 -18.62 -28.88 -8.18
C LEU A 398 -19.92 -29.48 -7.63
N PRO A 399 -20.21 -29.33 -6.33
CA PRO A 399 -21.49 -29.73 -5.77
C PRO A 399 -22.63 -28.89 -6.36
N LEU A 400 -23.72 -29.52 -6.73
CA LEU A 400 -24.87 -28.86 -7.35
C LEU A 400 -26.11 -29.01 -6.46
N THR A 401 -26.91 -27.95 -6.46
CA THR A 401 -28.26 -27.96 -5.89
C THR A 401 -29.21 -28.83 -6.75
N PRO A 402 -30.41 -29.19 -6.25
CA PRO A 402 -31.41 -29.90 -7.05
C PRO A 402 -31.82 -29.18 -8.36
N ASN A 403 -31.61 -27.87 -8.42
CA ASN A 403 -31.90 -27.05 -9.60
C ASN A 403 -30.66 -26.85 -10.50
N ASN A 404 -29.65 -27.70 -10.39
CA ASN A 404 -28.43 -27.72 -11.20
C ASN A 404 -27.59 -26.44 -11.12
N LYS A 405 -27.65 -25.71 -9.99
CA LYS A 405 -26.79 -24.57 -9.68
C LYS A 405 -25.71 -24.99 -8.69
N VAL A 406 -24.55 -24.35 -8.73
CA VAL A 406 -23.48 -24.64 -7.77
C VAL A 406 -23.96 -24.41 -6.33
N ASP A 407 -23.85 -25.43 -5.52
CA ASP A 407 -24.12 -25.36 -4.09
C ASP A 407 -22.86 -24.87 -3.35
N ARG A 408 -22.79 -23.55 -3.14
CA ARG A 408 -21.66 -22.90 -2.47
C ARG A 408 -21.56 -23.28 -0.98
N THR A 409 -22.64 -23.77 -0.38
CA THR A 409 -22.65 -24.18 1.03
C THR A 409 -22.08 -25.58 1.23
N ALA A 410 -22.21 -26.44 0.22
CA ALA A 410 -21.69 -27.81 0.22
C ALA A 410 -20.19 -27.89 -0.18
N LEU A 411 -19.56 -26.78 -0.57
CA LEU A 411 -18.14 -26.77 -0.90
C LEU A 411 -17.30 -27.11 0.36
N PRO A 412 -16.27 -28.02 0.26
CA PRO A 412 -15.47 -28.44 1.41
C PRO A 412 -14.66 -27.28 2.01
N ARG A 413 -14.28 -27.41 3.28
CA ARG A 413 -13.36 -26.44 3.88
C ARG A 413 -11.93 -26.70 3.40
N PRO A 414 -11.12 -25.66 3.16
CA PRO A 414 -9.68 -25.84 2.95
C PRO A 414 -9.08 -26.58 4.16
N GLY A 415 -8.36 -27.66 3.93
CA GLY A 415 -7.79 -28.51 4.99
C GLY A 415 -8.59 -29.78 5.30
N ASP A 416 -9.86 -29.91 4.88
CA ASP A 416 -10.60 -31.19 4.95
C ASP A 416 -10.14 -32.19 3.86
N ALA A 417 -9.46 -31.69 2.82
CA ALA A 417 -8.75 -32.53 1.85
C ALA A 417 -7.40 -32.95 2.45
N ALA A 418 -7.17 -34.26 2.60
CA ALA A 418 -5.96 -34.83 3.20
C ALA A 418 -4.70 -34.20 2.60
N PRO A 419 -3.70 -33.81 3.44
CA PRO A 419 -2.45 -33.27 2.94
C PRO A 419 -1.74 -34.31 2.08
N THR A 420 -1.52 -34.00 0.83
CA THR A 420 -0.90 -34.92 -0.16
C THR A 420 0.63 -34.98 -0.04
N THR A 421 1.23 -34.28 0.89
CA THR A 421 2.69 -34.29 1.12
C THR A 421 3.01 -34.36 2.60
N VAL A 422 3.88 -35.29 2.97
CA VAL A 422 4.49 -35.36 4.30
C VAL A 422 5.33 -34.10 4.46
N ALA A 423 4.88 -33.17 5.31
CA ALA A 423 5.57 -31.94 5.60
C ALA A 423 6.98 -32.23 6.13
N ALA A 424 8.02 -31.77 5.45
CA ALA A 424 9.39 -31.89 5.93
C ALA A 424 9.54 -31.10 7.24
N ALA A 425 10.09 -31.75 8.28
CA ALA A 425 10.31 -31.10 9.57
C ALA A 425 11.39 -30.01 9.47
N PRO A 426 11.27 -28.90 10.23
CA PRO A 426 12.31 -27.89 10.35
C PRO A 426 13.62 -28.50 10.86
N ARG A 427 14.74 -28.11 10.25
CA ARG A 427 16.07 -28.43 10.75
C ARG A 427 16.37 -27.60 12.00
N ASP A 428 17.35 -28.04 12.81
CA ASP A 428 17.79 -27.26 13.96
C ASP A 428 18.36 -25.90 13.54
N GLY A 429 18.28 -24.91 14.42
CA GLY A 429 18.77 -23.54 14.18
C GLY A 429 17.70 -22.56 13.70
N LEU A 430 17.99 -21.80 12.63
CA LEU A 430 17.13 -20.71 12.17
C LEU A 430 15.76 -21.18 11.63
N GLU A 431 15.70 -22.33 10.93
CA GLU A 431 14.44 -22.92 10.47
C GLU A 431 13.52 -23.24 11.65
N ALA A 432 14.07 -23.81 12.73
CA ALA A 432 13.32 -24.13 13.94
C ALA A 432 12.78 -22.88 14.65
N GLN A 433 13.58 -21.79 14.68
CA GLN A 433 13.16 -20.51 15.27
C GLN A 433 12.03 -19.86 14.46
N ILE A 434 12.16 -19.82 13.12
CA ILE A 434 11.12 -19.30 12.24
C ILE A 434 9.84 -20.14 12.39
N ALA A 435 9.96 -21.48 12.38
CA ALA A 435 8.84 -22.38 12.56
C ALA A 435 8.12 -22.21 13.91
N ALA A 436 8.86 -21.94 14.98
CA ALA A 436 8.29 -21.70 16.29
C ALA A 436 7.44 -20.40 16.28
N VAL A 437 7.96 -19.32 15.71
CA VAL A 437 7.23 -18.06 15.56
C VAL A 437 6.00 -18.22 14.69
N TRP A 438 6.12 -18.95 13.57
CA TRP A 438 4.97 -19.22 12.70
C TRP A 438 3.88 -20.02 13.39
N ARG A 439 4.23 -21.12 14.09
CA ARG A 439 3.24 -21.94 14.82
C ARG A 439 2.50 -21.11 15.87
N GLU A 440 3.22 -20.26 16.59
CA GLU A 440 2.62 -19.40 17.62
C GLU A 440 1.67 -18.37 17.00
N VAL A 441 2.10 -17.70 15.91
CA VAL A 441 1.32 -16.63 15.26
C VAL A 441 0.14 -17.21 14.47
N LEU A 442 0.31 -18.37 13.81
CA LEU A 442 -0.72 -19.03 13.02
C LEU A 442 -1.69 -19.85 13.86
N GLY A 443 -1.35 -20.15 15.13
CA GLY A 443 -2.15 -21.00 16.01
C GLY A 443 -2.25 -22.45 15.52
N THR A 444 -1.27 -22.93 14.73
CA THR A 444 -1.24 -24.29 14.18
C THR A 444 -0.14 -25.14 14.84
N PRO A 445 -0.40 -26.40 15.20
CA PRO A 445 0.59 -27.25 15.84
C PRO A 445 1.71 -27.72 14.92
N ALA A 446 1.46 -27.76 13.61
CA ALA A 446 2.42 -28.24 12.61
C ALA A 446 2.53 -27.27 11.44
N VAL A 447 3.77 -26.94 11.07
CA VAL A 447 4.12 -26.16 9.88
C VAL A 447 5.35 -26.83 9.24
N GLY A 448 5.25 -27.21 7.98
CA GLY A 448 6.37 -27.73 7.20
C GLY A 448 7.31 -26.63 6.73
N VAL A 449 8.58 -26.96 6.49
CA VAL A 449 9.58 -25.98 6.06
C VAL A 449 9.32 -25.44 4.64
N ASP A 450 8.62 -26.19 3.83
CA ASP A 450 8.25 -25.84 2.45
C ASP A 450 6.82 -25.31 2.35
N ASP A 451 6.09 -25.28 3.48
CA ASP A 451 4.76 -24.70 3.51
C ASP A 451 4.84 -23.19 3.26
N ASN A 452 4.00 -22.70 2.36
CA ASN A 452 3.88 -21.28 2.15
C ASN A 452 3.10 -20.64 3.31
N PHE A 453 3.65 -19.59 3.92
CA PHE A 453 3.04 -18.87 5.03
C PHE A 453 1.57 -18.51 4.79
N PHE A 454 1.27 -18.04 3.58
CA PHE A 454 -0.08 -17.63 3.22
C PHE A 454 -1.02 -18.82 3.02
N ASP A 455 -0.51 -19.99 2.63
CA ASP A 455 -1.27 -21.21 2.41
C ASP A 455 -1.68 -21.90 3.72
N VAL A 456 -0.79 -21.84 4.73
CA VAL A 456 -1.05 -22.41 6.06
C VAL A 456 -1.82 -21.46 6.98
N GLY A 457 -2.38 -20.41 6.41
CA GLY A 457 -3.27 -19.51 7.15
C GLY A 457 -2.68 -18.15 7.45
N GLY A 458 -1.45 -17.87 7.05
CA GLY A 458 -0.86 -16.54 7.14
C GLY A 458 -1.58 -15.51 6.28
N HIS A 459 -1.53 -14.25 6.69
CA HIS A 459 -2.00 -13.11 5.92
C HIS A 459 -1.16 -11.88 6.27
N SER A 460 -1.33 -10.78 5.52
CA SER A 460 -0.52 -9.56 5.68
C SER A 460 -0.42 -9.09 7.14
N LEU A 461 -1.50 -9.25 7.90
CA LEU A 461 -1.56 -8.87 9.30
C LEU A 461 -0.71 -9.79 10.20
N LEU A 462 -0.85 -11.10 10.02
CA LEU A 462 -0.01 -12.09 10.71
C LEU A 462 1.44 -11.99 10.25
N ALA A 463 1.70 -11.61 8.99
CA ALA A 463 3.04 -11.32 8.50
C ALA A 463 3.70 -10.17 9.29
N VAL A 464 2.96 -9.11 9.64
CA VAL A 464 3.45 -8.04 10.52
C VAL A 464 3.80 -8.57 11.91
N GLN A 465 2.98 -9.44 12.49
CA GLN A 465 3.28 -10.05 13.79
C GLN A 465 4.49 -10.98 13.72
N VAL A 466 4.58 -11.82 12.69
CA VAL A 466 5.76 -12.66 12.42
C VAL A 466 7.00 -11.81 12.25
N HIS A 467 6.93 -10.74 11.44
CA HIS A 467 8.03 -9.81 11.23
C HIS A 467 8.56 -9.24 12.55
N ARG A 468 7.67 -8.68 13.39
CA ARG A 468 8.06 -8.10 14.70
C ARG A 468 8.72 -9.12 15.60
N ARG A 469 8.19 -10.37 15.66
CA ARG A 469 8.76 -11.43 16.50
C ARG A 469 10.08 -11.95 15.92
N LEU A 470 10.16 -12.12 14.62
CA LEU A 470 11.41 -12.53 13.97
C LEU A 470 12.49 -11.45 14.09
N GLN A 471 12.17 -10.16 14.03
CA GLN A 471 13.14 -9.10 14.27
C GLN A 471 13.77 -9.18 15.67
N ALA A 472 13.04 -9.62 16.68
CA ALA A 472 13.58 -9.85 18.02
C ALA A 472 14.58 -11.03 18.05
N VAL A 473 14.48 -11.98 17.10
CA VAL A 473 15.32 -13.19 17.03
C VAL A 473 16.49 -13.01 16.07
N VAL A 474 16.25 -12.40 14.88
CA VAL A 474 17.23 -12.30 13.79
C VAL A 474 17.78 -10.89 13.60
N GLY A 475 17.33 -9.92 14.40
CA GLY A 475 17.74 -8.52 14.34
C GLY A 475 16.97 -7.69 13.30
N PRO A 476 17.30 -6.39 13.15
CA PRO A 476 16.56 -5.43 12.33
C PRO A 476 16.72 -5.62 10.80
N ARG A 477 17.49 -6.61 10.36
CA ARG A 477 17.80 -6.87 8.95
C ARG A 477 16.61 -7.45 8.15
N LEU A 478 15.59 -8.00 8.80
CA LEU A 478 14.40 -8.53 8.15
C LEU A 478 13.42 -7.39 7.87
N SER A 479 13.10 -7.15 6.61
CA SER A 479 12.02 -6.25 6.20
C SER A 479 10.68 -6.99 6.12
N LEU A 480 9.58 -6.26 6.24
CA LEU A 480 8.25 -6.85 6.06
C LEU A 480 8.07 -7.43 4.64
N THR A 481 8.64 -6.79 3.64
CA THR A 481 8.58 -7.24 2.24
C THR A 481 9.32 -8.55 2.00
N ASP A 482 10.31 -8.89 2.84
CA ASP A 482 11.03 -10.16 2.71
C ASP A 482 10.14 -11.36 3.04
N LEU A 483 9.17 -11.22 3.94
CA LEU A 483 8.18 -12.29 4.22
C LEU A 483 7.27 -12.58 3.02
N PHE A 484 6.97 -11.56 2.21
CA PHE A 484 6.22 -11.75 0.96
C PHE A 484 7.07 -12.36 -0.15
N ARG A 485 8.35 -11.97 -0.20
CA ARG A 485 9.32 -12.46 -1.19
C ARG A 485 9.78 -13.90 -0.91
N PHE A 486 9.88 -14.29 0.36
CA PHE A 486 10.33 -15.60 0.83
C PHE A 486 9.26 -16.23 1.73
N PRO A 487 8.13 -16.67 1.16
CA PRO A 487 6.96 -17.04 1.94
C PRO A 487 7.03 -18.46 2.55
N THR A 488 8.16 -19.16 2.47
CA THR A 488 8.39 -20.46 3.13
C THR A 488 9.49 -20.36 4.18
N ILE A 489 9.44 -21.20 5.21
CA ILE A 489 10.46 -21.23 6.26
C ILE A 489 11.85 -21.47 5.67
N ARG A 490 11.97 -22.40 4.72
CA ARG A 490 13.23 -22.73 4.06
C ARG A 490 13.78 -21.56 3.26
N ALA A 491 12.96 -20.90 2.44
CA ALA A 491 13.38 -19.78 1.64
C ALA A 491 13.79 -18.58 2.51
N LEU A 492 13.02 -18.30 3.56
CA LEU A 492 13.31 -17.22 4.50
C LEU A 492 14.58 -17.48 5.31
N ALA A 493 14.76 -18.71 5.82
CA ALA A 493 15.97 -19.11 6.52
C ALA A 493 17.21 -19.06 5.61
N GLY A 494 17.07 -19.51 4.36
CA GLY A 494 18.12 -19.40 3.35
C GLY A 494 18.54 -17.96 3.06
N TYR A 495 17.56 -17.08 2.88
CA TYR A 495 17.81 -15.64 2.69
C TYR A 495 18.53 -14.99 3.88
N LEU A 496 18.07 -15.26 5.09
CA LEU A 496 18.66 -14.72 6.31
C LEU A 496 20.06 -15.28 6.60
N SER A 497 20.33 -16.54 6.24
CA SER A 497 21.65 -17.18 6.38
C SER A 497 22.65 -16.64 5.37
N GLN A 498 22.26 -16.39 4.12
CA GLN A 498 23.12 -15.82 3.08
C GLN A 498 23.47 -14.36 3.34
N ASN A 499 22.59 -13.60 3.99
CA ASN A 499 22.86 -12.23 4.43
C ASN A 499 23.73 -12.16 5.71
N GLY A 500 24.05 -13.29 6.32
CA GLY A 500 25.08 -13.41 7.37
C GLY A 500 26.52 -13.40 6.83
N GLU A 501 26.73 -13.81 5.58
CA GLU A 501 27.96 -13.62 4.83
C GLU A 501 27.72 -12.45 3.86
N ILE A 502 28.27 -11.32 4.21
CA ILE A 502 28.13 -10.03 3.56
C ILE A 502 28.45 -10.13 2.05
N SER A 503 27.45 -10.31 1.21
CA SER A 503 27.49 -9.73 -0.13
C SER A 503 27.02 -8.29 0.03
N SER A 504 27.95 -7.40 0.21
CA SER A 504 27.71 -5.98 0.43
C SER A 504 26.94 -5.41 -0.77
N VAL A 505 26.10 -4.39 -0.52
CA VAL A 505 25.49 -3.54 -1.57
C VAL A 505 26.56 -3.10 -2.57
N GLN A 506 27.84 -3.06 -2.16
CA GLN A 506 29.03 -2.83 -2.98
C GLN A 506 29.24 -3.89 -4.06
N ASP A 507 29.07 -5.21 -3.77
CA ASP A 507 29.26 -6.27 -4.78
C ASP A 507 28.15 -6.26 -5.82
N GLN A 508 26.93 -5.92 -5.44
CA GLN A 508 25.82 -5.75 -6.38
C GLN A 508 25.95 -4.47 -7.22
N ALA A 509 26.42 -3.38 -6.62
CA ALA A 509 26.71 -2.14 -7.34
C ALA A 509 27.91 -2.32 -8.29
N ALA A 510 28.96 -3.02 -7.87
CA ALA A 510 30.12 -3.35 -8.69
C ALA A 510 29.74 -4.28 -9.85
N ALA A 511 28.93 -5.31 -9.62
CA ALA A 511 28.41 -6.20 -10.66
C ALA A 511 27.53 -5.47 -11.69
N ARG A 512 26.67 -4.55 -11.25
CA ARG A 512 25.86 -3.69 -12.14
C ARG A 512 26.71 -2.69 -12.92
N ALA A 513 27.74 -2.10 -12.29
CA ALA A 513 28.70 -1.21 -12.96
C ALA A 513 29.52 -1.95 -14.02
N GLN A 514 30.02 -3.15 -13.72
CA GLN A 514 30.70 -4.00 -14.69
C GLN A 514 29.81 -4.43 -15.86
N ALA A 515 28.57 -4.82 -15.59
CA ALA A 515 27.60 -5.17 -16.64
C ALA A 515 27.30 -3.96 -17.55
N ARG A 516 27.18 -2.75 -17.00
CA ARG A 516 27.02 -1.51 -17.77
C ARG A 516 28.25 -1.16 -18.61
N GLN A 517 29.45 -1.29 -18.06
CA GLN A 517 30.72 -1.09 -18.81
C GLN A 517 30.86 -2.09 -19.96
N GLN A 518 30.53 -3.36 -19.73
CA GLN A 518 30.56 -4.38 -20.78
C GLN A 518 29.51 -4.11 -21.88
N ALA A 519 28.30 -3.64 -21.50
CA ALA A 519 27.26 -3.25 -22.45
C ALA A 519 27.65 -2.00 -23.26
N LEU A 520 28.32 -1.03 -22.65
CA LEU A 520 28.85 0.17 -23.32
C LEU A 520 30.00 -0.18 -24.26
N ALA A 521 30.95 -1.05 -23.83
CA ALA A 521 32.05 -1.53 -24.66
C ALA A 521 31.55 -2.31 -25.88
N ARG A 522 30.51 -3.14 -25.74
CA ARG A 522 29.86 -3.84 -26.86
C ARG A 522 29.18 -2.87 -27.83
N ARG A 523 28.51 -1.78 -27.33
CA ARG A 523 27.92 -0.75 -28.19
C ARG A 523 28.98 0.03 -28.97
N LEU A 524 30.12 0.36 -28.36
CA LEU A 524 31.21 1.09 -29.01
C LEU A 524 32.00 0.23 -30.01
N SER A 525 32.04 -1.10 -29.85
CA SER A 525 32.62 -2.01 -30.82
C SER A 525 31.77 -2.25 -32.07
N VAL A 526 30.43 -2.11 -31.95
CA VAL A 526 29.47 -2.23 -33.08
C VAL A 526 29.44 -0.96 -33.95
N THR A 527 29.86 0.20 -33.42
CA THR A 527 29.90 1.48 -34.17
C THR A 527 31.23 1.75 -34.86
N ARG A 528 32.21 0.83 -34.80
CA ARG A 528 33.51 0.90 -35.47
C ARG A 528 33.77 -0.21 -36.51
N GLY A 529 32.74 -0.96 -36.89
CA GLY A 529 32.74 -1.92 -37.98
C GLY A 529 31.95 -1.43 -39.21
#